data_c627196c9e23292080c8f1ed97b1e858
#
_entry.id   c627196c9e23292080c8f1ed97b1e858
#
_cell.length_a   1.000
_cell.length_b   1.000
_cell.length_c   1.000
_cell.angle_alpha   90.00
_cell.angle_beta   90.00
_cell.angle_gamma   90.00
#
_symmetry.space_group_name_H-M   'P 1'
#
loop_
_entity.id
_entity.type
_entity.pdbx_description
1 polymer ?
#
loop_
_entity_poly.entity_id
_entity_poly.type
_entity_poly.pdbx_seq_one_letter_code
_entity_poly.pdbx_strand_id
1 'polypeptide(L)'
;MAKLIDANDIMFTPFEPKIKHRYIMQIDGIPAYLIKTANRPQITFEEVQLDHLNVRRWVKGKGVWQQMQITLYDPVVPSAAQAVMEWVRLSHESVTGRDGYSDFYKKDVT
;
A
#
# COMPACT_ATOMS: atom_id res chain seq x y z
N MET A 1 -2.19 -23.58 40.57
CA MET A 1 -0.91 -22.98 40.98
C MET A 1 -0.39 -22.11 39.84
N ALA A 2 -0.09 -20.88 40.12
CA ALA A 2 0.48 -20.00 39.07
C ALA A 2 1.90 -20.45 38.75
N LYS A 3 2.18 -20.60 37.46
CA LYS A 3 3.52 -20.91 36.99
C LYS A 3 4.38 -19.66 37.01
N LEU A 4 5.54 -19.75 37.68
CA LEU A 4 6.51 -18.67 37.60
C LEU A 4 7.10 -18.59 36.19
N ILE A 5 7.16 -17.38 35.69
CA ILE A 5 7.79 -17.13 34.39
C ILE A 5 9.30 -17.23 34.55
N ASP A 6 9.91 -18.20 33.90
CA ASP A 6 11.36 -18.35 33.89
C ASP A 6 11.96 -17.37 32.88
N ALA A 7 13.10 -16.78 33.19
CA ALA A 7 13.87 -15.95 32.28
C ALA A 7 14.19 -16.67 30.95
N ASN A 8 14.41 -17.97 31.01
CA ASN A 8 14.62 -18.81 29.84
C ASN A 8 13.38 -18.86 28.91
N ASP A 9 12.19 -18.91 29.51
CA ASP A 9 10.94 -18.91 28.72
C ASP A 9 10.74 -17.59 27.98
N ILE A 10 11.24 -16.50 28.49
CA ILE A 10 11.14 -15.17 27.86
C ILE A 10 12.26 -14.95 26.86
N MET A 11 13.50 -15.27 27.25
CA MET A 11 14.68 -14.95 26.47
C MET A 11 14.96 -15.95 25.35
N PHE A 12 14.57 -17.20 25.53
CA PHE A 12 14.89 -18.30 24.62
C PHE A 12 13.67 -18.88 23.89
N THR A 13 12.49 -18.26 24.02
CA THR A 13 11.38 -18.63 23.15
C THR A 13 11.75 -18.30 21.71
N PRO A 14 11.86 -19.30 20.82
CA PRO A 14 12.27 -19.03 19.46
C PRO A 14 11.17 -18.28 18.71
N PHE A 15 11.41 -17.02 18.46
CA PHE A 15 10.60 -16.25 17.53
C PHE A 15 11.51 -15.47 16.60
N GLU A 16 11.07 -15.34 15.37
CA GLU A 16 11.78 -14.56 14.36
C GLU A 16 10.86 -13.40 13.93
N PRO A 17 11.24 -12.14 14.21
CA PRO A 17 10.44 -11.02 13.80
C PRO A 17 10.46 -10.87 12.27
N LYS A 18 9.37 -10.40 11.70
CA LYS A 18 9.28 -10.14 10.29
C LYS A 18 10.24 -9.03 9.88
N ILE A 19 11.01 -9.27 8.84
CA ILE A 19 11.94 -8.30 8.28
C ILE A 19 11.20 -7.44 7.26
N LYS A 20 11.35 -6.13 7.34
CA LYS A 20 10.62 -5.18 6.50
C LYS A 20 10.92 -5.31 5.00
N HIS A 21 12.09 -5.80 4.64
CA HIS A 21 12.50 -5.91 3.24
C HIS A 21 12.12 -7.24 2.58
N ARG A 22 11.55 -8.18 3.34
CA ARG A 22 11.10 -9.48 2.79
C ARG A 22 9.66 -9.38 2.30
N TYR A 23 9.47 -8.67 1.20
CA TYR A 23 8.18 -8.62 0.54
C TYR A 23 8.38 -8.53 -0.96
N ILE A 24 7.37 -8.97 -1.70
CA ILE A 24 7.32 -8.85 -3.15
C ILE A 24 6.03 -8.08 -3.48
N MET A 25 6.18 -7.05 -4.29
CA MET A 25 5.06 -6.30 -4.81
C MET A 25 4.96 -6.55 -6.31
N GLN A 26 3.79 -6.86 -6.77
CA GLN A 26 3.53 -7.11 -8.18
C GLN A 26 2.49 -6.11 -8.68
N ILE A 27 2.84 -5.40 -9.73
CA ILE A 27 1.94 -4.51 -10.45
C ILE A 27 1.78 -5.09 -11.84
N ASP A 28 0.54 -5.15 -12.30
CA ASP A 28 0.25 -5.69 -13.61
C ASP A 28 0.92 -4.87 -14.72
N GLY A 29 1.69 -5.53 -15.58
CA GLY A 29 2.44 -4.89 -16.65
C GLY A 29 3.81 -4.32 -16.27
N ILE A 30 4.19 -4.36 -15.01
CA ILE A 30 5.52 -3.92 -14.54
C ILE A 30 6.23 -5.12 -13.90
N PRO A 31 7.45 -5.47 -14.35
CA PRO A 31 8.19 -6.55 -13.73
C PRO A 31 8.50 -6.26 -12.25
N ALA A 32 8.29 -7.26 -11.39
CA ALA A 32 8.46 -7.10 -9.95
C ALA A 32 9.89 -6.74 -9.54
N TYR A 33 10.90 -7.19 -10.28
CA TYR A 33 12.30 -6.91 -9.97
C TYR A 33 12.70 -5.43 -10.20
N LEU A 34 11.88 -4.65 -10.87
CA LEU A 34 12.12 -3.22 -11.07
C LEU A 34 11.71 -2.36 -9.86
N ILE A 35 10.97 -2.92 -8.92
CA ILE A 35 10.49 -2.18 -7.76
C ILE A 35 11.63 -2.04 -6.75
N LYS A 36 12.01 -0.81 -6.49
CA LYS A 36 13.06 -0.48 -5.53
C LYS A 36 12.53 -0.31 -4.13
N THR A 37 11.58 0.58 -3.95
CA THR A 37 10.93 0.85 -2.68
C THR A 37 9.44 1.04 -2.87
N ALA A 38 8.67 0.61 -1.88
CA ALA A 38 7.23 0.80 -1.86
C ALA A 38 6.77 1.01 -0.42
N ASN A 39 5.81 1.88 -0.24
CA ASN A 39 5.15 2.06 1.04
C ASN A 39 4.01 1.06 1.17
N ARG A 40 3.76 0.58 2.39
CA ARG A 40 2.59 -0.25 2.64
C ARG A 40 1.32 0.57 2.45
N PRO A 41 0.26 -0.03 1.89
CA PRO A 41 -1.03 0.64 1.85
C PRO A 41 -1.52 0.91 3.27
N GLN A 42 -2.01 2.12 3.48
CA GLN A 42 -2.56 2.55 4.75
C GLN A 42 -4.02 2.94 4.58
N ILE A 43 -4.80 2.60 5.56
CA ILE A 43 -6.20 3.01 5.63
C ILE A 43 -6.38 3.93 6.83
N THR A 44 -7.05 5.04 6.62
CA THR A 44 -7.47 5.95 7.69
C THR A 44 -8.98 5.97 7.79
N PHE A 45 -9.46 6.04 9.02
CA PHE A 45 -10.88 6.16 9.28
C PHE A 45 -11.20 7.57 9.74
N GLU A 46 -12.24 8.15 9.17
CA GLU A 46 -12.76 9.40 9.66
C GLU A 46 -13.45 9.19 11.00
N GLU A 47 -13.29 10.13 11.87
CA GLU A 47 -13.97 10.13 13.17
C GLU A 47 -15.17 11.05 13.12
N VAL A 48 -16.31 10.55 13.55
CA VAL A 48 -17.54 11.35 13.64
C VAL A 48 -17.79 11.68 15.10
N GLN A 49 -17.87 12.96 15.39
CA GLN A 49 -18.16 13.45 16.74
C GLN A 49 -19.67 13.44 16.98
N LEU A 50 -20.07 12.79 18.04
CA LEU A 50 -21.44 12.80 18.53
C LEU A 50 -21.49 13.57 19.85
N ASP A 51 -22.23 14.66 19.85
CA ASP A 51 -22.46 15.46 21.05
C ASP A 51 -23.77 15.05 21.72
N HIS A 52 -23.72 14.76 23.00
CA HIS A 52 -24.90 14.51 23.82
C HIS A 52 -24.76 15.19 25.17
N LEU A 53 -25.51 16.24 25.39
CA LEU A 53 -25.44 17.09 26.59
C LEU A 53 -23.99 17.57 26.82
N ASN A 54 -23.35 17.14 27.93
CA ASN A 54 -22.00 17.53 28.26
C ASN A 54 -20.96 16.46 27.88
N VAL A 55 -21.35 15.44 27.13
CA VAL A 55 -20.50 14.31 26.76
C VAL A 55 -20.28 14.29 25.27
N ARG A 56 -19.02 14.18 24.86
CA ARG A 56 -18.62 13.96 23.46
C ARG A 56 -18.22 12.51 23.29
N ARG A 57 -18.75 11.89 22.26
CA ARG A 57 -18.37 10.53 21.86
C ARG A 57 -17.92 10.53 20.42
N TRP A 58 -16.98 9.66 20.11
CA TRP A 58 -16.42 9.52 18.79
C TRP A 58 -16.81 8.17 18.21
N VAL A 59 -17.31 8.20 16.99
CA VAL A 59 -17.70 7.00 16.26
C VAL A 59 -16.87 6.91 15.00
N LYS A 60 -16.52 5.70 14.63
CA LYS A 60 -15.79 5.41 13.40
C LYS A 60 -16.61 5.79 12.17
N GLY A 61 -16.04 6.61 11.30
CA GLY A 61 -16.63 6.98 10.02
C GLY A 61 -16.14 6.11 8.86
N LYS A 62 -16.07 6.71 7.68
CA LYS A 62 -15.63 6.01 6.47
C LYS A 62 -14.13 5.73 6.48
N GLY A 63 -13.75 4.57 5.98
CA GLY A 63 -12.36 4.25 5.73
C GLY A 63 -11.91 4.79 4.37
N VAL A 64 -10.77 5.48 4.35
CA VAL A 64 -10.17 6.03 3.13
C VAL A 64 -8.76 5.47 2.98
N TRP A 65 -8.48 4.87 1.83
CA TRP A 65 -7.14 4.40 1.51
C TRP A 65 -6.24 5.57 1.13
N GLN A 66 -5.05 5.58 1.67
CA GLN A 66 -4.06 6.61 1.38
C GLN A 66 -3.29 6.29 0.10
N GLN A 67 -2.71 7.32 -0.49
CA GLN A 67 -1.86 7.16 -1.65
C GLN A 67 -0.58 6.43 -1.28
N MET A 68 -0.12 5.58 -2.18
CA MET A 68 1.15 4.88 -2.05
C MET A 68 2.20 5.53 -2.96
N GLN A 69 3.42 5.62 -2.44
CA GLN A 69 4.57 6.01 -3.24
C GLN A 69 5.43 4.79 -3.54
N ILE A 70 5.78 4.64 -4.79
CA ILE A 70 6.59 3.53 -5.26
C ILE A 70 7.76 4.09 -6.04
N THR A 71 8.96 3.63 -5.71
CA THR A 71 10.17 3.97 -6.45
C THR A 71 10.59 2.77 -7.30
N LEU A 72 10.83 3.02 -8.57
CA LEU A 72 11.21 2.00 -9.53
C LEU A 72 12.61 2.25 -10.06
N TYR A 73 13.31 1.16 -10.41
CA TYR A 73 14.48 1.25 -11.27
C TYR A 73 14.03 1.44 -12.72
N ASP A 74 14.78 2.21 -13.47
CA ASP A 74 14.52 2.43 -14.89
C ASP A 74 15.67 1.92 -15.76
N PRO A 75 15.75 0.61 -16.02
CA PRO A 75 16.77 0.06 -16.91
C PRO A 75 16.47 0.41 -18.36
N VAL A 76 17.49 0.24 -19.20
CA VAL A 76 17.34 0.51 -20.63
C VAL A 76 16.31 -0.43 -21.27
N VAL A 77 16.35 -1.71 -20.90
CA VAL A 77 15.41 -2.73 -21.36
C VAL A 77 15.14 -3.73 -20.23
N PRO A 78 13.90 -3.96 -19.81
CA PRO A 78 12.68 -3.20 -20.14
C PRO A 78 12.63 -1.84 -19.43
N SER A 79 12.06 -0.82 -20.07
CA SER A 79 11.95 0.51 -19.49
C SER A 79 10.74 0.61 -18.57
N ALA A 80 10.97 0.89 -17.29
CA ALA A 80 9.90 1.13 -16.34
C ALA A 80 9.17 2.44 -16.63
N ALA A 81 9.89 3.48 -17.05
CA ALA A 81 9.31 4.75 -17.44
C ALA A 81 8.33 4.60 -18.60
N GLN A 82 8.69 3.82 -19.61
CA GLN A 82 7.80 3.53 -20.73
C GLN A 82 6.53 2.81 -20.28
N ALA A 83 6.65 1.80 -19.42
CA ALA A 83 5.50 1.05 -18.91
C ALA A 83 4.54 1.95 -18.13
N VAL A 84 5.07 2.84 -17.30
CA VAL A 84 4.25 3.80 -16.54
C VAL A 84 3.60 4.83 -17.46
N MET A 85 4.30 5.33 -18.46
CA MET A 85 3.73 6.28 -19.43
C MET A 85 2.64 5.65 -20.29
N GLU A 86 2.78 4.41 -20.69
CA GLU A 86 1.72 3.68 -21.38
C GLU A 86 0.49 3.51 -20.48
N TRP A 87 0.69 3.25 -19.20
CA TRP A 87 -0.41 3.20 -18.25
C TRP A 87 -1.13 4.54 -18.13
N VAL A 88 -0.38 5.65 -18.07
CA VAL A 88 -0.97 7.00 -18.05
C VAL A 88 -1.77 7.28 -19.32
N ARG A 89 -1.31 6.83 -20.48
CA ARG A 89 -2.04 6.99 -21.74
C ARG A 89 -3.39 6.28 -21.74
N LEU A 90 -3.53 5.16 -21.05
CA LEU A 90 -4.82 4.48 -20.91
C LEU A 90 -5.84 5.33 -20.14
N SER A 91 -5.35 6.18 -19.25
CA SER A 91 -6.20 7.09 -18.49
C SER A 91 -6.49 8.39 -19.24
N HIS A 92 -5.47 8.97 -19.88
CA HIS A 92 -5.60 10.26 -20.56
C HIS A 92 -4.64 10.36 -21.73
N GLU A 93 -5.17 10.65 -22.90
CA GLU A 93 -4.37 10.91 -24.08
C GLU A 93 -4.12 12.42 -24.24
N SER A 94 -2.84 12.82 -24.21
CA SER A 94 -2.47 14.23 -24.24
C SER A 94 -2.70 14.91 -25.59
N VAL A 95 -2.67 14.16 -26.67
CA VAL A 95 -2.85 14.72 -28.03
C VAL A 95 -4.30 15.03 -28.33
N THR A 96 -5.20 14.09 -28.03
CA THR A 96 -6.64 14.23 -28.34
C THR A 96 -7.47 14.71 -27.15
N GLY A 97 -6.90 14.64 -25.94
CA GLY A 97 -7.62 14.98 -24.71
C GLY A 97 -8.66 13.96 -24.27
N ARG A 98 -8.62 12.75 -24.83
CA ARG A 98 -9.56 11.68 -24.44
C ARG A 98 -9.19 11.11 -23.09
N ASP A 99 -10.22 10.85 -22.29
CA ASP A 99 -10.07 10.10 -21.04
C ASP A 99 -10.50 8.65 -21.25
N GLY A 100 -9.75 7.74 -20.63
CA GLY A 100 -10.06 6.31 -20.69
C GLY A 100 -11.10 5.92 -19.65
N TYR A 101 -11.73 4.76 -19.88
CA TYR A 101 -12.64 4.17 -18.91
C TYR A 101 -11.85 3.50 -17.77
N SER A 102 -12.49 3.38 -16.61
CA SER A 102 -11.84 2.82 -15.43
C SER A 102 -11.36 1.37 -15.60
N ASP A 103 -12.02 0.61 -16.45
CA ASP A 103 -11.63 -0.78 -16.76
C ASP A 103 -10.26 -0.87 -17.44
N PHE A 104 -9.86 0.19 -18.13
CA PHE A 104 -8.59 0.22 -18.87
C PHE A 104 -7.43 0.79 -18.07
N TYR A 105 -7.66 1.77 -17.20
CA TYR A 105 -6.56 2.40 -16.46
C TYR A 105 -6.31 1.83 -15.05
N LYS A 106 -7.23 1.06 -14.52
CA LYS A 106 -7.02 0.40 -13.23
C LYS A 106 -6.26 -0.90 -13.42
N LYS A 107 -5.26 -1.10 -12.57
CA LYS A 107 -4.47 -2.32 -12.57
C LYS A 107 -4.43 -2.93 -11.18
N ASP A 108 -4.35 -4.24 -11.15
CA ASP A 108 -4.22 -4.97 -9.89
C ASP A 108 -2.80 -4.87 -9.36
N VAL A 109 -2.71 -4.68 -8.05
CA VAL A 109 -1.46 -4.64 -7.31
C VAL A 109 -1.53 -5.68 -6.20
N THR A 110 -0.55 -6.54 -6.16
CA THR A 110 -0.48 -7.61 -5.15
C THR A 110 0.77 -7.51 -4.29
#